data_11022f0737ed7248a412a3ddc44fa74e
#
_entry.id   11022f0737ed7248a412a3ddc44fa74e
#
_cell.length_a   1.000
_cell.length_b   1.000
_cell.length_c   1.000
_cell.angle_alpha   90.00
_cell.angle_beta   90.00
_cell.angle_gamma   90.00
#
_symmetry.space_group_name_H-M   'P 1'
#
loop_
_entity.id
_entity.type
_entity.pdbx_description
1 polymer ?
#
loop_
_entity_poly.entity_id
_entity_poly.type
_entity_poly.pdbx_seq_one_letter_code
_entity_poly.pdbx_strand_id
1 'polypeptide(L)'
;MTSTPTLAMPNFSEPFIIECDASGNGIGAILAQQSRPIAFMSRALGTTKQSWSTYAKEMLAIILAIQTWRPYLLGRKFYIQTDQRSFKYLLE
;
A
#
# COMPACT_ATOMS: atom_id res chain seq x y z
N MET A 1 -17.48 -8.73 2.59
CA MET A 1 -16.67 -7.89 1.69
C MET A 1 -16.27 -6.62 2.40
N THR A 2 -15.07 -6.25 2.24
CA THR A 2 -14.61 -4.99 2.76
C THR A 2 -14.10 -4.13 1.61
N SER A 3 -14.58 -2.93 1.52
CA SER A 3 -14.01 -1.97 0.59
C SER A 3 -13.13 -1.01 1.37
N THR A 4 -12.05 -0.59 0.73
CA THR A 4 -11.17 0.40 1.29
C THR A 4 -11.88 1.75 1.25
N PRO A 5 -11.99 2.45 2.38
CA PRO A 5 -12.61 3.78 2.36
C PRO A 5 -11.87 4.71 1.43
N THR A 6 -12.61 5.47 0.64
CA THR A 6 -12.03 6.46 -0.25
C THR A 6 -12.10 7.82 0.43
N LEU A 7 -10.95 8.45 0.61
CA LEU A 7 -10.85 9.71 1.33
C LEU A 7 -10.83 10.91 0.40
N ALA A 8 -10.43 10.72 -0.85
CA ALA A 8 -10.37 11.78 -1.84
C ALA A 8 -10.49 11.18 -3.22
N MET A 9 -10.87 12.00 -4.20
CA MET A 9 -10.95 11.57 -5.59
C MET A 9 -9.54 11.48 -6.17
N PRO A 10 -9.21 10.37 -6.86
CA PRO A 10 -7.90 10.29 -7.51
C PRO A 10 -7.84 11.12 -8.78
N ASN A 11 -6.65 11.61 -9.08
CA ASN A 11 -6.36 12.27 -10.35
C ASN A 11 -5.49 11.32 -11.17
N PHE A 12 -6.07 10.70 -12.20
CA PHE A 12 -5.39 9.65 -12.93
C PHE A 12 -4.27 10.17 -13.84
N SER A 13 -4.09 11.47 -13.94
CA SER A 13 -2.95 12.03 -14.67
C SER A 13 -1.70 12.15 -13.82
N GLU A 14 -1.78 11.87 -12.53
CA GLU A 14 -0.65 11.98 -11.61
C GLU A 14 -0.29 10.62 -11.04
N PRO A 15 0.99 10.41 -10.68
CA PRO A 15 1.40 9.13 -10.12
C PRO A 15 0.81 8.92 -8.73
N PHE A 16 0.53 7.65 -8.44
CA PHE A 16 0.12 7.24 -7.10
C PHE A 16 1.34 6.95 -6.24
N ILE A 17 1.19 7.13 -4.95
CA ILE A 17 2.19 6.77 -3.96
C ILE A 17 1.52 5.85 -2.95
N ILE A 18 2.12 4.69 -2.73
CA ILE A 18 1.66 3.76 -1.71
C ILE A 18 2.64 3.83 -0.56
N GLU A 19 2.16 4.22 0.61
CA GLU A 19 2.98 4.24 1.83
C GLU A 19 2.63 3.02 2.65
N CYS A 20 3.63 2.20 2.92
CA CYS A 20 3.44 0.95 3.65
C CYS A 20 4.11 1.01 5.00
N ASP A 21 3.47 0.40 5.99
CA ASP A 21 3.97 0.33 7.34
C ASP A 21 3.67 -1.05 7.92
N ALA A 22 4.53 -1.50 8.81
CA ALA A 22 4.35 -2.80 9.46
C ALA A 22 4.66 -2.65 10.94
N SER A 23 3.82 -3.28 11.75
CA SER A 23 4.03 -3.32 13.19
C SER A 23 4.12 -4.77 13.64
N GLY A 24 4.25 -4.98 14.96
CA GLY A 24 4.38 -6.33 15.49
C GLY A 24 3.21 -7.23 15.13
N ASN A 25 2.01 -6.69 15.10
CA ASN A 25 0.80 -7.49 14.94
C ASN A 25 -0.05 -7.09 13.74
N GLY A 26 0.43 -6.20 12.89
CA GLY A 26 -0.37 -5.78 11.76
C GLY A 26 0.43 -5.08 10.68
N ILE A 27 -0.20 -4.87 9.54
CA ILE A 27 0.35 -4.12 8.43
C ILE A 27 -0.68 -3.11 7.97
N GLY A 28 -0.19 -2.05 7.33
CA GLY A 28 -1.07 -1.03 6.79
C GLY A 28 -0.48 -0.41 5.55
N ALA A 29 -1.33 0.24 4.78
CA ALA A 29 -0.90 0.96 3.59
C ALA A 29 -1.85 2.10 3.30
N ILE A 30 -1.31 3.17 2.71
CA ILE A 30 -2.09 4.33 2.30
C ILE A 30 -1.80 4.57 0.82
N LEU A 31 -2.86 4.72 0.04
CA LEU A 31 -2.77 5.15 -1.34
C LEU A 31 -2.94 6.66 -1.37
N ALA A 32 -1.96 7.37 -1.92
CA ALA A 32 -1.96 8.83 -1.88
C ALA A 32 -1.52 9.42 -3.20
N GLN A 33 -1.84 10.68 -3.40
CA GLN A 33 -1.35 11.51 -4.49
C GLN A 33 -1.06 12.89 -3.95
N GLN A 34 0.13 13.44 -4.25
CA GLN A 34 0.50 14.79 -3.85
C GLN A 34 0.24 15.04 -2.36
N SER A 35 0.63 14.09 -1.53
CA SER A 35 0.46 14.15 -0.07
C SER A 35 -0.99 14.12 0.39
N ARG A 36 -1.93 13.83 -0.51
CA ARG A 36 -3.34 13.68 -0.15
C ARG A 36 -3.70 12.20 -0.13
N PRO A 37 -4.18 11.69 1.01
CA PRO A 37 -4.60 10.29 1.05
C PRO A 37 -5.86 10.08 0.21
N ILE A 38 -5.82 9.03 -0.60
CA ILE A 38 -6.95 8.63 -1.44
C ILE A 38 -7.71 7.50 -0.77
N ALA A 39 -6.97 6.54 -0.21
CA ALA A 39 -7.56 5.36 0.41
C ALA A 39 -6.55 4.76 1.38
N PHE A 40 -7.03 3.91 2.27
CA PHE A 40 -6.13 3.19 3.17
C PHE A 40 -6.61 1.77 3.37
N MET A 41 -5.69 0.91 3.81
CA MET A 41 -6.03 -0.44 4.21
C MET A 41 -5.20 -0.83 5.42
N SER A 42 -5.71 -1.76 6.20
CA SER A 42 -4.96 -2.35 7.30
C SER A 42 -5.37 -3.81 7.44
N ARG A 43 -4.45 -4.62 7.92
CA ARG A 43 -4.67 -6.05 8.16
C ARG A 43 -4.00 -6.47 9.44
N ALA A 44 -4.72 -7.21 10.26
CA ALA A 44 -4.12 -7.88 11.40
C ALA A 44 -3.36 -9.11 10.91
N LEU A 45 -2.21 -9.38 11.51
CA LEU A 45 -1.41 -10.55 11.18
C LEU A 45 -1.76 -11.68 12.13
N GLY A 46 -1.88 -12.91 11.57
CA GLY A 46 -2.05 -14.08 12.40
C GLY A 46 -0.79 -14.36 13.21
N THR A 47 -0.92 -15.26 14.19
CA THR A 47 0.17 -15.56 15.11
C THR A 47 1.44 -15.98 14.38
N THR A 48 1.30 -16.81 13.34
CA THR A 48 2.46 -17.26 12.58
C THR A 48 3.18 -16.09 11.89
N LYS A 49 2.41 -15.18 11.31
CA LYS A 49 3.01 -14.06 10.56
C LYS A 49 3.57 -13.00 11.49
N GLN A 50 3.10 -12.93 12.72
CA GLN A 50 3.64 -11.96 13.67
C GLN A 50 5.11 -12.21 13.97
N SER A 51 5.58 -13.43 13.80
CA SER A 51 6.99 -13.76 14.01
C SER A 51 7.87 -13.49 12.80
N TRP A 52 7.29 -13.05 11.68
CA TRP A 52 8.07 -12.73 10.49
C TRP A 52 8.95 -11.51 10.75
N SER A 53 10.03 -11.41 9.98
CA SER A 53 10.88 -10.23 10.05
C SER A 53 10.12 -8.99 9.61
N THR A 54 10.59 -7.82 10.02
CA THR A 54 10.00 -6.56 9.58
C THR A 54 10.01 -6.45 8.07
N TYR A 55 11.11 -6.89 7.43
CA TYR A 55 11.21 -6.86 5.99
C TYR A 55 10.11 -7.70 5.33
N ALA A 56 9.87 -8.92 5.85
CA ALA A 56 8.85 -9.79 5.28
C ALA A 56 7.45 -9.19 5.46
N LYS A 57 7.19 -8.56 6.60
CA LYS A 57 5.90 -7.91 6.83
C LYS A 57 5.71 -6.72 5.90
N GLU A 58 6.73 -5.92 5.66
CA GLU A 58 6.64 -4.80 4.73
C GLU A 58 6.39 -5.30 3.30
N MET A 59 7.05 -6.37 2.90
CA MET A 59 6.80 -6.95 1.57
C MET A 59 5.37 -7.44 1.45
N LEU A 60 4.84 -8.05 2.49
CA LEU A 60 3.45 -8.48 2.48
C LEU A 60 2.51 -7.28 2.35
N ALA A 61 2.80 -6.20 3.05
CA ALA A 61 1.99 -4.98 2.94
C ALA A 61 2.00 -4.44 1.52
N ILE A 62 3.16 -4.44 0.87
CA ILE A 62 3.28 -3.99 -0.51
C ILE A 62 2.44 -4.86 -1.44
N ILE A 63 2.56 -6.17 -1.31
CA ILE A 63 1.82 -7.09 -2.16
C ILE A 63 0.32 -6.91 -1.99
N LEU A 64 -0.15 -6.83 -0.76
CA LEU A 64 -1.57 -6.67 -0.49
C LEU A 64 -2.08 -5.32 -0.97
N ALA A 65 -1.28 -4.27 -0.82
CA ALA A 65 -1.65 -2.95 -1.31
C ALA A 65 -1.81 -2.94 -2.83
N ILE A 66 -0.86 -3.56 -3.53
CA ILE A 66 -0.94 -3.64 -4.99
C ILE A 66 -2.18 -4.43 -5.42
N GLN A 67 -2.47 -5.54 -4.75
CA GLN A 67 -3.66 -6.33 -5.05
C GLN A 67 -4.94 -5.55 -4.77
N THR A 68 -4.97 -4.83 -3.67
CA THR A 68 -6.17 -4.08 -3.27
C THR A 68 -6.45 -2.94 -4.24
N TRP A 69 -5.41 -2.23 -4.67
CA TRP A 69 -5.57 -1.04 -5.49
C TRP A 69 -5.18 -1.25 -6.95
N ARG A 70 -5.13 -2.51 -7.40
CA ARG A 70 -4.76 -2.81 -8.77
C ARG A 70 -5.54 -2.02 -9.82
N PRO A 71 -6.87 -1.83 -9.68
CA PRO A 71 -7.60 -1.05 -10.69
C PRO A 71 -7.11 0.39 -10.84
N TYR A 72 -6.57 0.96 -9.76
CA TYR A 72 -6.02 2.31 -9.84
C TYR A 72 -4.62 2.33 -10.43
N LEU A 73 -3.87 1.25 -10.26
CA LEU A 73 -2.44 1.22 -10.56
C LEU A 73 -2.12 0.68 -11.94
N LEU A 74 -3.02 -0.12 -12.50
CA LEU A 74 -2.77 -0.85 -13.74
C LEU A 74 -2.50 0.12 -14.89
N GLY A 75 -1.38 -0.10 -15.58
CA GLY A 75 -0.99 0.75 -16.69
C GLY A 75 -0.42 2.10 -16.29
N ARG A 76 -0.17 2.32 -15.00
CA ARG A 76 0.31 3.60 -14.49
C ARG A 76 1.58 3.40 -13.69
N LYS A 77 2.42 4.42 -13.68
CA LYS A 77 3.58 4.43 -12.81
C LYS A 77 3.14 4.81 -11.40
N PHE A 78 3.71 4.15 -10.42
CA PHE A 78 3.43 4.47 -9.03
C PHE A 78 4.67 4.23 -8.20
N TYR A 79 4.68 4.81 -7.02
CA TYR A 79 5.80 4.70 -6.09
C TYR A 79 5.35 3.94 -4.87
N ILE A 80 6.27 3.14 -4.32
CA ILE A 80 6.04 2.48 -3.04
C ILE A 80 7.06 3.05 -2.08
N GLN A 81 6.58 3.55 -0.96
CA GLN A 81 7.39 4.19 0.05
C GLN A 81 7.24 3.42 1.36
N THR A 82 8.36 3.01 1.92
CA THR A 82 8.42 2.42 3.26
C THR A 82 9.20 3.36 4.15
N ASP A 83 9.38 2.99 5.41
CA ASP A 83 10.09 3.84 6.35
C ASP A 83 11.49 4.20 5.88
N GLN A 84 12.13 3.33 5.11
CA GLN A 84 13.53 3.49 4.76
C GLN A 84 13.79 3.64 3.27
N ARG A 85 12.81 3.33 2.41
CA ARG A 85 13.05 3.24 0.98
C ARG A 85 11.87 3.73 0.19
N SER A 86 12.17 4.15 -1.04
CA SER A 86 11.16 4.53 -2.01
C SER A 86 11.45 3.79 -3.31
N PHE A 87 10.42 3.20 -3.91
CA PHE A 87 10.56 2.44 -5.14
C PHE A 87 9.57 2.96 -6.16
N LYS A 88 9.96 2.86 -7.43
CA LYS A 88 9.11 3.24 -8.55
C LYS A 88 8.72 1.98 -9.31
N TYR A 89 7.45 1.84 -9.62
CA TYR A 89 6.92 0.67 -10.30
C TYR A 89 5.98 1.05 -11.43
N LEU A 90 5.85 0.14 -12.38
CA LEU A 90 4.83 0.20 -13.41
C LEU A 90 4.12 -1.15 -13.45
N LEU A 91 2.83 -1.13 -13.25
CA LEU A 91 2.01 -2.34 -13.31
C LEU A 91 1.29 -2.38 -14.66
N GLU A 92 1.54 -3.45 -15.39
CA GLU A 92 0.94 -3.62 -16.72
C GLU A 92 -0.07 -4.74 -16.74
#